data_82fdb3f22738a79b062c678a93944e13
#
_entry.id   82fdb3f22738a79b062c678a93944e13
#
_cell.length_a   1.000
_cell.length_b   1.000
_cell.length_c   1.000
_cell.angle_alpha   90.00
_cell.angle_beta   90.00
_cell.angle_gamma   90.00
#
_symmetry.space_group_name_H-M   'P 1'
#
loop_
_entity.id
_entity.type
_entity.pdbx_description
1 polymer ?
#
loop_
_entity_poly.entity_id
_entity_poly.type
_entity_poly.pdbx_seq_one_letter_code
_entity_poly.pdbx_strand_id
1 'polypeptide(L)'
;WQYNLGWFRRVEKDTNSGLNDVTTPMRRDDVLVANAFRQDFPVPGFTSQATAILTVNREGEGAYYNNNGFLERPSSLGDERPHDYTVGYLGWSGDGHLGRWNLSASVYAAIGRDERHPLAGKAQDIRAGFAAAELSRDFSWVRLRLNALAASGDKDPFDDKATGFDAILENPQFAGADTSFWIRQAVPLAGGGGVALSGRNGVLPSLRSSKDQGQSNFVNPGILLLGVGGDADLLPELRMSANVSWLRFQDTTVLGVLRNQAPPDREIGWDVSAS
;
A
#
# COMPACT_ATOMS: atom_id res chain seq x y z
N TRP A 1 -19.75 -18.92 -10.34
CA TRP A 1 -18.67 -18.02 -10.70
C TRP A 1 -19.21 -16.67 -11.15
N GLN A 2 -18.55 -15.59 -10.74
CA GLN A 2 -18.79 -14.25 -11.23
C GLN A 2 -17.47 -13.69 -11.75
N TYR A 3 -17.51 -12.98 -12.89
CA TYR A 3 -16.33 -12.38 -13.51
C TYR A 3 -16.55 -10.89 -13.69
N ASN A 4 -15.51 -10.10 -13.40
CA ASN A 4 -15.49 -8.67 -13.67
C ASN A 4 -14.26 -8.35 -14.51
N LEU A 5 -14.45 -7.49 -15.50
CA LEU A 5 -13.38 -6.93 -16.32
C LEU A 5 -13.52 -5.41 -16.32
N GLY A 6 -12.44 -4.70 -16.10
CA GLY A 6 -12.43 -3.25 -16.09
C GLY A 6 -11.16 -2.67 -16.73
N TRP A 7 -11.31 -1.51 -17.34
CA TRP A 7 -10.22 -0.66 -17.78
C TRP A 7 -10.42 0.74 -17.22
N PHE A 8 -9.36 1.31 -16.65
CA PHE A 8 -9.35 2.61 -16.01
C PHE A 8 -8.16 3.40 -16.52
N ARG A 9 -8.36 4.68 -16.80
CA ARG A 9 -7.28 5.63 -17.01
C ARG A 9 -7.33 6.68 -15.91
N ARG A 10 -6.19 6.95 -15.29
CA ARG A 10 -6.13 7.93 -14.21
C ARG A 10 -6.27 9.34 -14.77
N VAL A 11 -6.95 10.18 -14.01
CA VAL A 11 -7.05 11.61 -14.24
C VAL A 11 -5.97 12.30 -13.43
N GLU A 12 -5.39 13.39 -13.94
CA GLU A 12 -4.46 14.22 -13.17
C GLU A 12 -5.14 14.74 -11.91
N LYS A 13 -4.42 14.75 -10.81
CA LYS A 13 -4.97 15.24 -9.56
C LYS A 13 -5.00 16.76 -9.57
N ASP A 14 -6.19 17.35 -9.55
CA ASP A 14 -6.33 18.78 -9.29
C ASP A 14 -5.95 19.07 -7.82
N THR A 15 -4.91 19.86 -7.65
CA THR A 15 -4.43 20.27 -6.35
C THR A 15 -5.24 21.42 -5.75
N ASN A 16 -6.10 22.06 -6.52
CA ASN A 16 -6.81 23.27 -6.14
C ASN A 16 -8.24 23.04 -5.66
N SER A 17 -9.01 22.18 -6.33
CA SER A 17 -10.44 22.06 -6.06
C SER A 17 -10.79 20.90 -5.14
N GLY A 18 -10.00 19.84 -5.10
CA GLY A 18 -10.32 18.60 -4.39
C GLY A 18 -11.55 17.88 -4.93
N LEU A 19 -12.17 18.39 -5.98
CA LEU A 19 -13.31 17.82 -6.69
C LEU A 19 -12.88 17.30 -8.06
N ASN A 20 -13.68 16.42 -8.64
CA ASN A 20 -13.43 15.91 -9.99
C ASN A 20 -13.63 17.04 -11.03
N ASP A 21 -12.55 17.64 -11.44
CA ASP A 21 -12.55 18.59 -12.54
C ASP A 21 -12.46 17.80 -13.86
N VAL A 22 -13.53 17.82 -14.63
CA VAL A 22 -13.61 17.15 -15.94
C VAL A 22 -12.71 17.78 -17.01
N THR A 23 -12.18 18.97 -16.75
CA THR A 23 -11.23 19.66 -17.64
C THR A 23 -9.78 19.23 -17.41
N THR A 24 -9.52 18.54 -16.27
CA THR A 24 -8.19 18.05 -15.93
C THR A 24 -7.75 16.98 -16.95
N PRO A 25 -6.53 17.06 -17.49
CA PRO A 25 -6.07 16.12 -18.48
C PRO A 25 -5.94 14.71 -17.90
N MET A 26 -6.18 13.71 -18.73
CA MET A 26 -5.96 12.32 -18.37
C MET A 26 -4.46 12.02 -18.36
N ARG A 27 -4.03 11.29 -17.32
CA ARG A 27 -2.67 10.77 -17.23
C ARG A 27 -2.47 9.63 -18.23
N ARG A 28 -1.22 9.39 -18.61
CA ARG A 28 -0.83 8.21 -19.41
C ARG A 28 -0.60 7.00 -18.53
N ASP A 29 -1.56 6.70 -17.64
CA ASP A 29 -1.52 5.62 -16.65
C ASP A 29 -2.81 4.80 -16.77
N ASP A 30 -2.69 3.65 -17.41
CA ASP A 30 -3.79 2.74 -17.70
C ASP A 30 -3.74 1.54 -16.74
N VAL A 31 -4.90 1.16 -16.20
CA VAL A 31 -5.07 0.00 -15.33
C VAL A 31 -6.13 -0.92 -15.91
N LEU A 32 -5.74 -2.15 -16.22
CA LEU A 32 -6.64 -3.23 -16.61
C LEU A 32 -6.83 -4.17 -15.42
N VAL A 33 -8.08 -4.53 -15.14
CA VAL A 33 -8.44 -5.41 -14.00
C VAL A 33 -9.30 -6.56 -14.48
N ALA A 34 -8.97 -7.76 -14.07
CA ALA A 34 -9.78 -8.95 -14.24
C ALA A 34 -9.94 -9.68 -12.90
N ASN A 35 -11.18 -9.95 -12.50
CA ASN A 35 -11.50 -10.68 -11.28
C ASN A 35 -12.39 -11.89 -11.59
N ALA A 36 -12.17 -12.97 -10.86
CA ALA A 36 -13.04 -14.14 -10.83
C ALA A 36 -13.41 -14.47 -9.38
N PHE A 37 -14.69 -14.46 -9.09
CA PHE A 37 -15.23 -14.73 -7.75
C PHE A 37 -15.88 -16.11 -7.73
N ARG A 38 -15.73 -16.80 -6.62
CA ARG A 38 -16.45 -18.04 -6.33
C ARG A 38 -16.92 -18.03 -4.88
N GLN A 39 -18.24 -18.06 -4.69
CA GLN A 39 -18.87 -18.29 -3.40
C GLN A 39 -18.80 -19.76 -3.01
N ASP A 40 -18.85 -20.04 -1.72
CA ASP A 40 -18.83 -21.38 -1.14
C ASP A 40 -17.62 -22.21 -1.61
N PHE A 41 -16.45 -21.56 -1.68
CA PHE A 41 -15.19 -22.20 -2.06
C PHE A 41 -14.02 -21.65 -1.22
N PRO A 42 -13.15 -22.49 -0.62
CA PRO A 42 -13.14 -23.97 -0.70
C PRO A 42 -14.20 -24.67 0.16
N VAL A 43 -14.88 -23.95 1.02
CA VAL A 43 -15.93 -24.47 1.92
C VAL A 43 -17.18 -23.56 1.87
N PRO A 44 -18.39 -24.10 2.24
CA PRO A 44 -19.58 -23.26 2.36
C PRO A 44 -19.36 -22.07 3.31
N GLY A 45 -19.88 -20.89 2.94
CA GLY A 45 -19.72 -19.64 3.71
C GLY A 45 -18.37 -18.94 3.52
N PHE A 46 -17.53 -19.41 2.60
CA PHE A 46 -16.27 -18.75 2.24
C PHE A 46 -16.29 -18.30 0.77
N THR A 47 -15.91 -17.05 0.52
CA THR A 47 -15.80 -16.50 -0.83
C THR A 47 -14.34 -16.33 -1.21
N SER A 48 -13.95 -16.86 -2.34
CA SER A 48 -12.61 -16.68 -2.92
C SER A 48 -12.65 -15.82 -4.16
N GLN A 49 -11.65 -14.97 -4.32
CA GLN A 49 -11.46 -14.13 -5.48
C GLN A 49 -10.04 -14.30 -6.02
N ALA A 50 -9.92 -14.59 -7.29
CA ALA A 50 -8.67 -14.48 -8.05
C ALA A 50 -8.67 -13.11 -8.76
N THR A 51 -7.54 -12.42 -8.74
CA THR A 51 -7.37 -11.09 -9.33
C THR A 51 -6.13 -11.05 -10.20
N ALA A 52 -6.27 -10.50 -11.41
CA ALA A 52 -5.16 -10.13 -12.27
C ALA A 52 -5.31 -8.65 -12.64
N ILE A 53 -4.24 -7.88 -12.45
CA ILE A 53 -4.22 -6.45 -12.78
C ILE A 53 -2.97 -6.17 -13.59
N LEU A 54 -3.09 -5.34 -14.63
CA LEU A 54 -1.98 -4.81 -15.41
C LEU A 54 -2.01 -3.28 -15.33
N THR A 55 -0.95 -2.69 -14.83
CA THR A 55 -0.74 -1.23 -14.86
C THR A 55 0.33 -0.91 -15.89
N VAL A 56 0.01 0.05 -16.77
CA VAL A 56 0.91 0.53 -17.83
C VAL A 56 1.01 2.04 -17.71
N ASN A 57 2.13 2.51 -17.21
CA ASN A 57 2.43 3.94 -17.10
C ASN A 57 3.39 4.36 -18.23
N ARG A 58 3.08 5.46 -18.91
CA ARG A 58 3.82 6.03 -20.03
C ARG A 58 4.02 7.53 -19.84
N GLU A 59 4.48 7.91 -18.66
CA GLU A 59 4.68 9.31 -18.28
C GLU A 59 6.14 9.74 -18.32
N GLY A 60 7.05 8.88 -18.76
CA GLY A 60 8.49 9.12 -18.76
C GLY A 60 8.97 10.32 -19.57
N GLU A 61 8.17 10.82 -20.50
CA GLU A 61 8.40 12.06 -21.24
C GLU A 61 7.61 13.25 -20.67
N GLY A 62 6.80 13.01 -19.64
CA GLY A 62 5.98 14.04 -19.02
C GLY A 62 6.79 14.98 -18.15
N ALA A 63 6.33 16.21 -18.05
CA ALA A 63 6.80 17.16 -17.04
C ALA A 63 5.59 17.65 -16.25
N TYR A 64 5.69 17.66 -14.94
CA TYR A 64 4.64 18.15 -14.06
C TYR A 64 5.03 19.55 -13.55
N TYR A 65 4.09 20.47 -13.63
CA TYR A 65 4.27 21.81 -13.11
C TYR A 65 3.26 22.06 -12.01
N ASN A 66 3.72 22.64 -10.90
CA ASN A 66 2.80 23.09 -9.85
C ASN A 66 2.03 24.35 -10.30
N ASN A 67 1.07 24.78 -9.46
CA ASN A 67 0.23 25.93 -9.76
C ASN A 67 0.98 27.26 -9.93
N ASN A 68 2.23 27.32 -9.47
CA ASN A 68 3.10 28.50 -9.62
C ASN A 68 3.98 28.39 -10.87
N GLY A 69 3.80 27.37 -11.71
CA GLY A 69 4.55 27.16 -12.94
C GLY A 69 5.95 26.58 -12.72
N PHE A 70 6.28 26.10 -11.53
CA PHE A 70 7.54 25.40 -11.28
C PHE A 70 7.42 23.92 -11.59
N LEU A 71 8.47 23.35 -12.18
CA LEU A 71 8.55 21.91 -12.42
C LEU A 71 8.36 21.15 -11.11
N GLU A 72 7.34 20.33 -11.06
CA GLU A 72 7.11 19.42 -9.95
C GLU A 72 7.90 18.14 -10.18
N ARG A 73 8.67 17.75 -9.19
CA ARG A 73 9.64 16.66 -9.29
C ARG A 73 9.00 15.38 -8.75
N PRO A 74 8.98 14.30 -9.52
CA PRO A 74 8.39 13.05 -9.06
C PRO A 74 9.21 12.37 -7.95
N SER A 75 10.49 12.71 -7.81
CA SER A 75 11.38 12.18 -6.79
C SER A 75 12.16 13.28 -6.10
N SER A 76 12.38 13.14 -4.79
CA SER A 76 13.24 14.06 -4.01
C SER A 76 14.73 13.76 -4.14
N LEU A 77 15.10 12.62 -4.71
CA LEU A 77 16.46 12.17 -4.96
C LEU A 77 16.58 11.49 -6.32
N GLY A 78 17.76 11.52 -6.88
CA GLY A 78 18.08 10.89 -8.15
C GLY A 78 17.60 11.69 -9.35
N ASP A 79 17.06 11.00 -10.35
CA ASP A 79 16.49 11.61 -11.55
C ASP A 79 15.05 12.05 -11.28
N GLU A 80 14.81 13.33 -11.23
CA GLU A 80 13.52 13.92 -10.87
C GLU A 80 12.50 13.94 -12.02
N ARG A 81 12.73 13.14 -13.05
CA ARG A 81 11.78 12.98 -14.15
C ARG A 81 10.80 11.86 -13.87
N PRO A 82 9.57 11.96 -14.38
CA PRO A 82 8.67 10.82 -14.44
C PRO A 82 9.31 9.65 -15.18
N HIS A 83 8.87 8.44 -14.89
CA HIS A 83 9.39 7.24 -15.54
C HIS A 83 8.26 6.37 -16.09
N ASP A 84 8.62 5.53 -17.06
CA ASP A 84 7.70 4.54 -17.63
C ASP A 84 7.87 3.22 -16.91
N TYR A 85 6.74 2.58 -16.58
CA TYR A 85 6.76 1.23 -16.02
C TYR A 85 5.55 0.40 -16.45
N THR A 86 5.72 -0.90 -16.42
CA THR A 86 4.65 -1.86 -16.64
C THR A 86 4.70 -2.91 -15.53
N VAL A 87 3.59 -3.10 -14.80
CA VAL A 87 3.50 -4.03 -13.68
C VAL A 87 2.24 -4.85 -13.77
N GLY A 88 2.40 -6.18 -13.74
CA GLY A 88 1.33 -7.13 -13.55
C GLY A 88 1.21 -7.55 -12.09
N TYR A 89 0.00 -7.54 -11.54
CA TYR A 89 -0.30 -8.08 -10.23
C TYR A 89 -1.17 -9.31 -10.38
N LEU A 90 -0.76 -10.38 -9.71
CA LEU A 90 -1.55 -11.60 -9.59
C LEU A 90 -1.85 -11.82 -8.11
N GLY A 91 -3.11 -12.00 -7.78
CA GLY A 91 -3.54 -12.09 -6.41
C GLY A 91 -4.69 -13.05 -6.17
N TRP A 92 -4.80 -13.41 -4.91
CA TRP A 92 -5.93 -14.11 -4.34
C TRP A 92 -6.38 -13.39 -3.07
N SER A 93 -7.68 -13.27 -2.91
CA SER A 93 -8.32 -12.80 -1.68
C SER A 93 -9.43 -13.77 -1.28
N GLY A 94 -9.60 -13.95 0.00
CA GLY A 94 -10.65 -14.80 0.54
C GLY A 94 -11.24 -14.21 1.81
N ASP A 95 -12.53 -14.35 1.96
CA ASP A 95 -13.28 -13.89 3.12
C ASP A 95 -14.43 -14.82 3.45
N GLY A 96 -14.63 -15.11 4.74
CA GLY A 96 -15.74 -15.91 5.19
C GLY A 96 -15.45 -16.77 6.41
N HIS A 97 -16.28 -17.79 6.58
CA HIS A 97 -16.27 -18.67 7.74
C HIS A 97 -15.54 -19.99 7.46
N LEU A 98 -14.64 -20.38 8.37
CA LEU A 98 -14.01 -21.68 8.44
C LEU A 98 -14.45 -22.36 9.75
N GLY A 99 -15.62 -22.96 9.77
CA GLY A 99 -16.25 -23.49 10.97
C GLY A 99 -16.62 -22.38 11.97
N ARG A 100 -15.89 -22.28 13.09
CA ARG A 100 -16.13 -21.25 14.12
C ARG A 100 -15.19 -20.03 13.98
N TRP A 101 -14.36 -20.02 12.98
CA TRP A 101 -13.41 -18.95 12.71
C TRP A 101 -13.86 -18.14 11.52
N ASN A 102 -13.62 -16.83 11.58
CA ASN A 102 -13.73 -15.95 10.43
C ASN A 102 -12.31 -15.70 9.92
N LEU A 103 -12.12 -15.83 8.63
CA LEU A 103 -10.84 -15.55 7.96
C LEU A 103 -11.07 -14.55 6.85
N SER A 104 -10.31 -13.46 6.86
CA SER A 104 -10.10 -12.58 5.72
C SER A 104 -8.62 -12.58 5.38
N ALA A 105 -8.27 -12.90 4.13
CA ALA A 105 -6.88 -13.00 3.72
C ALA A 105 -6.67 -12.53 2.28
N SER A 106 -5.48 -12.01 2.00
CA SER A 106 -5.07 -11.57 0.67
C SER A 106 -3.60 -11.86 0.43
N VAL A 107 -3.26 -12.33 -0.77
CA VAL A 107 -1.88 -12.54 -1.21
C VAL A 107 -1.74 -12.00 -2.62
N TYR A 108 -0.70 -11.19 -2.87
CA TYR A 108 -0.41 -10.62 -4.18
C TYR A 108 1.07 -10.74 -4.53
N ALA A 109 1.35 -11.03 -5.79
CA ALA A 109 2.66 -10.88 -6.39
C ALA A 109 2.61 -9.76 -7.43
N ALA A 110 3.61 -8.89 -7.44
CA ALA A 110 3.82 -7.86 -8.46
C ALA A 110 5.05 -8.20 -9.27
N ILE A 111 4.90 -8.27 -10.58
CA ILE A 111 5.96 -8.62 -11.53
C ILE A 111 5.93 -7.61 -12.68
N GLY A 112 7.06 -7.04 -13.01
CA GLY A 112 7.09 -6.04 -14.07
C GLY A 112 8.47 -5.48 -14.32
N ARG A 113 8.48 -4.30 -14.94
CA ARG A 113 9.70 -3.57 -15.27
C ARG A 113 9.45 -2.08 -15.15
N ASP A 114 10.35 -1.42 -14.49
CA ASP A 114 10.53 0.01 -14.49
C ASP A 114 11.64 0.32 -15.51
N GLU A 115 11.35 1.15 -16.51
CA GLU A 115 12.31 1.43 -17.60
C GLU A 115 13.43 2.35 -17.14
N ARG A 116 13.19 3.15 -16.10
CA ARG A 116 14.20 4.05 -15.54
C ARG A 116 13.82 4.51 -14.14
N HIS A 117 14.20 3.73 -13.14
CA HIS A 117 13.94 4.12 -11.76
C HIS A 117 14.69 5.42 -11.40
N PRO A 118 14.02 6.43 -10.81
CA PRO A 118 14.63 7.74 -10.54
C PRO A 118 15.91 7.69 -9.70
N LEU A 119 15.94 6.83 -8.67
CA LEU A 119 17.10 6.71 -7.78
C LEU A 119 18.24 5.94 -8.41
N ALA A 120 17.97 4.82 -9.06
CA ALA A 120 18.98 3.98 -9.70
C ALA A 120 19.49 4.56 -11.03
N GLY A 121 18.71 5.41 -11.70
CA GLY A 121 19.00 5.99 -13.01
C GLY A 121 19.02 4.98 -14.17
N LYS A 122 18.53 3.76 -13.92
CA LYS A 122 18.51 2.63 -14.87
C LYS A 122 17.23 1.83 -14.76
N ALA A 123 17.03 0.92 -15.70
CA ALA A 123 15.91 -0.01 -15.66
C ALA A 123 16.06 -1.02 -14.52
N GLN A 124 14.93 -1.38 -13.89
CA GLN A 124 14.85 -2.37 -12.82
C GLN A 124 13.72 -3.37 -13.08
N ASP A 125 13.97 -4.64 -12.82
CA ASP A 125 12.96 -5.68 -12.84
C ASP A 125 12.17 -5.67 -11.51
N ILE A 126 10.86 -5.53 -11.58
CA ILE A 126 9.97 -5.52 -10.41
C ILE A 126 9.61 -6.95 -10.03
N ARG A 127 9.86 -7.32 -8.77
CA ARG A 127 9.51 -8.61 -8.18
C ARG A 127 9.17 -8.45 -6.71
N ALA A 128 7.93 -8.16 -6.43
CA ALA A 128 7.47 -7.83 -5.09
C ALA A 128 6.29 -8.70 -4.65
N GLY A 129 6.09 -8.81 -3.36
CA GLY A 129 5.06 -9.65 -2.77
C GLY A 129 4.38 -8.99 -1.57
N PHE A 130 3.10 -9.34 -1.41
CA PHE A 130 2.26 -8.89 -0.30
C PHE A 130 1.42 -10.04 0.22
N ALA A 131 1.25 -10.12 1.53
CA ALA A 131 0.31 -11.01 2.18
C ALA A 131 -0.28 -10.32 3.41
N ALA A 132 -1.59 -10.49 3.61
CA ALA A 132 -2.28 -10.04 4.81
C ALA A 132 -3.35 -11.05 5.21
N ALA A 133 -3.56 -11.24 6.49
CA ALA A 133 -4.62 -12.10 7.01
C ALA A 133 -5.14 -11.59 8.36
N GLU A 134 -6.44 -11.62 8.52
CA GLU A 134 -7.13 -11.45 9.80
C GLU A 134 -7.91 -12.72 10.10
N LEU A 135 -7.62 -13.32 11.26
CA LEU A 135 -8.33 -14.47 11.79
C LEU A 135 -9.09 -14.03 13.04
N SER A 136 -10.40 -14.22 13.05
CA SER A 136 -11.22 -13.85 14.21
C SER A 136 -12.16 -14.96 14.65
N ARG A 137 -12.59 -14.85 15.91
CA ARG A 137 -13.57 -15.76 16.50
C ARG A 137 -14.51 -15.02 17.42
N ASP A 138 -15.77 -15.33 17.27
CA ASP A 138 -16.85 -14.79 18.10
C ASP A 138 -17.09 -15.67 19.35
N PHE A 139 -17.15 -15.02 20.51
CA PHE A 139 -17.46 -15.59 21.81
C PHE A 139 -18.62 -14.82 22.42
N SER A 140 -19.84 -15.11 21.96
CA SER A 140 -21.05 -14.38 22.39
C SER A 140 -20.96 -12.88 22.09
N TRP A 141 -20.74 -12.04 23.09
CA TRP A 141 -20.66 -10.58 23.00
C TRP A 141 -19.23 -10.06 22.75
N VAL A 142 -18.24 -10.94 22.60
CA VAL A 142 -16.83 -10.57 22.34
C VAL A 142 -16.36 -11.25 21.06
N ARG A 143 -15.66 -10.50 20.19
CA ARG A 143 -14.85 -11.01 19.08
C ARG A 143 -13.38 -10.80 19.38
N LEU A 144 -12.57 -11.83 19.21
CA LEU A 144 -11.12 -11.72 19.25
C LEU A 144 -10.57 -11.82 17.82
N ARG A 145 -9.52 -11.03 17.53
CA ARG A 145 -8.87 -10.95 16.21
C ARG A 145 -7.36 -11.11 16.35
N LEU A 146 -6.77 -11.81 15.39
CA LEU A 146 -5.33 -11.88 15.15
C LEU A 146 -5.06 -11.35 13.74
N ASN A 147 -4.10 -10.45 13.60
CA ASN A 147 -3.78 -9.77 12.35
C ASN A 147 -2.32 -10.00 12.00
N ALA A 148 -2.04 -10.26 10.72
CA ALA A 148 -0.69 -10.31 10.19
C ALA A 148 -0.66 -9.69 8.78
N LEU A 149 0.35 -8.85 8.51
CA LEU A 149 0.61 -8.26 7.20
C LEU A 149 2.10 -8.29 6.92
N ALA A 150 2.46 -8.63 5.69
CA ALA A 150 3.82 -8.58 5.18
C ALA A 150 3.82 -7.99 3.77
N ALA A 151 4.54 -6.89 3.58
CA ALA A 151 4.86 -6.34 2.27
C ALA A 151 6.38 -6.39 2.08
N SER A 152 6.83 -6.92 0.94
CA SER A 152 8.25 -7.01 0.65
C SER A 152 8.91 -5.63 0.57
N GLY A 153 10.17 -5.54 0.97
CA GLY A 153 11.01 -4.36 0.89
C GLY A 153 12.18 -4.57 -0.07
N ASP A 154 12.78 -3.47 -0.48
CA ASP A 154 13.97 -3.45 -1.30
C ASP A 154 15.24 -3.39 -0.43
N LYS A 155 16.21 -4.23 -0.77
CA LYS A 155 17.48 -4.34 -0.01
C LYS A 155 18.62 -3.57 -0.62
N ASP A 156 18.56 -3.32 -1.93
CA ASP A 156 19.59 -2.59 -2.67
C ASP A 156 18.93 -1.73 -3.76
N PRO A 157 18.66 -0.44 -3.46
CA PRO A 157 17.97 0.45 -4.39
C PRO A 157 18.74 0.73 -5.69
N PHE A 158 20.00 0.32 -5.78
CA PHE A 158 20.87 0.56 -6.94
C PHE A 158 21.12 -0.67 -7.80
N ASP A 159 20.63 -1.84 -7.42
CA ASP A 159 20.75 -3.04 -8.24
C ASP A 159 19.75 -3.02 -9.43
N ASP A 160 19.61 -4.12 -10.13
CA ASP A 160 18.72 -4.28 -11.29
C ASP A 160 17.31 -4.78 -10.91
N LYS A 161 16.96 -4.80 -9.62
CA LYS A 161 15.70 -5.31 -9.10
C LYS A 161 15.06 -4.31 -8.16
N ALA A 162 13.75 -4.17 -8.27
CA ALA A 162 12.91 -3.42 -7.34
C ALA A 162 11.98 -4.41 -6.64
N THR A 163 12.23 -4.66 -5.35
CA THR A 163 11.56 -5.74 -4.60
C THR A 163 10.58 -5.26 -3.52
N GLY A 164 10.43 -3.96 -3.33
CA GLY A 164 9.46 -3.37 -2.41
C GLY A 164 8.05 -3.39 -3.00
N PHE A 165 7.08 -3.98 -2.28
CA PHE A 165 5.71 -4.04 -2.77
C PHE A 165 5.04 -2.66 -2.70
N ASP A 166 4.43 -2.24 -3.80
CA ASP A 166 3.59 -1.06 -3.89
C ASP A 166 2.20 -1.42 -4.41
N ALA A 167 1.16 -1.04 -3.66
CA ALA A 167 -0.22 -1.30 -4.02
C ALA A 167 -0.74 -0.26 -5.03
N ILE A 168 -1.67 -0.64 -5.90
CA ILE A 168 -2.31 0.28 -6.84
C ILE A 168 -3.21 1.28 -6.12
N LEU A 169 -3.98 0.81 -5.14
CA LEU A 169 -4.90 1.61 -4.32
C LEU A 169 -4.49 1.56 -2.84
N GLU A 170 -4.57 2.68 -2.19
CA GLU A 170 -4.08 2.91 -0.84
C GLU A 170 -5.24 3.10 0.15
N ASN A 171 -6.00 2.08 0.41
CA ASN A 171 -7.03 2.14 1.45
C ASN A 171 -7.19 0.79 2.15
N PRO A 172 -6.21 0.38 2.97
CA PRO A 172 -6.30 -0.89 3.68
C PRO A 172 -7.42 -0.84 4.71
N GLN A 173 -8.37 -1.76 4.61
CA GLN A 173 -9.38 -2.06 5.63
C GLN A 173 -8.88 -3.28 6.41
N PHE A 174 -7.93 -3.07 7.34
CA PHE A 174 -7.20 -4.16 7.95
C PHE A 174 -6.72 -3.79 9.36
N ALA A 175 -6.71 -4.75 10.27
CA ALA A 175 -6.13 -4.65 11.61
C ALA A 175 -6.59 -3.43 12.43
N GLY A 176 -7.87 -3.10 12.38
CA GLY A 176 -8.42 -1.91 13.04
C GLY A 176 -8.03 -0.59 12.35
N ALA A 177 -7.84 -0.63 11.03
CA ALA A 177 -7.45 0.54 10.23
C ALA A 177 -8.34 1.77 10.44
N ASP A 178 -9.59 1.59 10.85
CA ASP A 178 -10.51 2.70 11.13
C ASP A 178 -10.10 3.51 12.34
N THR A 179 -9.37 2.93 13.28
CA THR A 179 -8.93 3.58 14.52
C THR A 179 -7.41 3.70 14.61
N SER A 180 -6.66 2.93 13.83
CA SER A 180 -5.20 2.94 13.83
C SER A 180 -4.63 4.20 13.19
N PHE A 181 -3.78 4.89 13.91
CA PHE A 181 -3.05 6.04 13.41
C PHE A 181 -2.03 5.64 12.32
N TRP A 182 -1.30 4.56 12.54
CA TRP A 182 -0.24 4.09 11.63
C TRP A 182 -0.76 3.53 10.33
N ILE A 183 -1.88 2.82 10.36
CA ILE A 183 -2.44 2.20 9.17
C ILE A 183 -3.17 3.22 8.29
N ARG A 184 -3.83 4.22 8.88
CA ARG A 184 -4.63 5.22 8.15
C ARG A 184 -3.95 6.54 7.92
N GLN A 185 -3.08 6.97 8.80
CA GLN A 185 -2.54 8.31 8.78
C GLN A 185 -1.03 8.33 8.54
N ALA A 186 -0.57 9.43 8.00
CA ALA A 186 0.83 9.76 7.96
C ALA A 186 1.36 9.99 9.36
N VAL A 187 2.46 9.33 9.69
CA VAL A 187 3.10 9.51 10.98
C VAL A 187 4.21 10.52 10.86
N PRO A 188 4.14 11.65 11.58
CA PRO A 188 5.31 12.49 11.73
C PRO A 188 6.35 11.72 12.56
N LEU A 189 7.56 11.53 12.03
CA LEU A 189 8.67 11.06 12.83
C LEU A 189 9.00 12.13 13.87
N ALA A 190 9.03 11.74 15.15
CA ALA A 190 9.39 12.63 16.25
C ALA A 190 10.80 13.20 16.04
N GLY A 191 10.95 14.50 16.18
CA GLY A 191 12.26 15.17 16.02
C GLY A 191 12.17 16.64 15.68
N GLY A 192 11.07 17.29 15.97
CA GLY A 192 10.98 18.77 15.98
C GLY A 192 11.15 19.47 14.64
N GLY A 193 11.20 18.76 13.54
CA GLY A 193 11.48 19.33 12.22
C GLY A 193 10.55 18.87 11.10
N GLY A 194 9.39 18.28 11.42
CA GLY A 194 8.38 17.97 10.40
C GLY A 194 8.80 16.91 9.39
N VAL A 195 9.50 15.88 9.81
CA VAL A 195 9.71 14.70 8.96
C VAL A 195 8.47 13.81 9.07
N ALA A 196 7.53 14.07 8.20
CA ALA A 196 6.46 13.11 7.97
C ALA A 196 7.02 11.92 7.17
N LEU A 197 6.61 10.70 7.49
CA LEU A 197 6.81 9.55 6.59
C LEU A 197 5.98 9.71 5.31
N SER A 198 5.01 10.59 5.33
CA SER A 198 4.19 10.95 4.19
C SER A 198 4.17 12.46 3.98
N GLY A 199 3.91 12.86 2.75
CA GLY A 199 3.83 14.25 2.34
C GLY A 199 5.10 14.76 1.67
N ARG A 200 5.06 16.02 1.25
CA ARG A 200 6.05 16.67 0.36
C ARG A 200 7.51 16.61 0.85
N ASN A 201 7.74 16.43 2.14
CA ASN A 201 9.08 16.31 2.75
C ASN A 201 9.29 14.97 3.44
N GLY A 202 8.44 14.00 3.19
CA GLY A 202 8.55 12.67 3.77
C GLY A 202 9.55 11.80 3.04
N VAL A 203 10.11 10.84 3.75
CA VAL A 203 10.98 9.79 3.15
C VAL A 203 10.14 8.81 2.34
N LEU A 204 8.90 8.60 2.75
CA LEU A 204 7.89 7.82 2.04
C LEU A 204 6.66 8.70 1.82
N PRO A 205 5.98 8.59 0.67
CA PRO A 205 4.73 9.31 0.42
C PRO A 205 3.66 8.97 1.45
N SER A 206 3.65 7.73 1.92
CA SER A 206 2.75 7.25 2.96
C SER A 206 3.24 5.90 3.50
N LEU A 207 2.92 5.54 4.75
CA LEU A 207 3.11 4.16 5.22
C LEU A 207 2.19 3.15 4.53
N ARG A 208 1.13 3.62 3.91
CA ARG A 208 0.19 2.81 3.15
C ARG A 208 0.62 2.61 1.71
N SER A 209 1.51 3.47 1.21
CA SER A 209 1.97 3.48 -0.15
C SER A 209 3.32 4.17 -0.25
N SER A 210 4.15 3.66 -1.12
CA SER A 210 5.43 4.25 -1.50
C SER A 210 5.35 5.17 -2.71
N LYS A 211 4.14 5.46 -3.23
CA LYS A 211 3.94 6.29 -4.42
C LYS A 211 4.57 7.65 -4.26
N ASP A 212 5.34 8.01 -5.27
CA ASP A 212 5.90 9.33 -5.43
C ASP A 212 5.15 10.06 -6.57
N GLN A 213 4.53 11.17 -6.24
CA GLN A 213 3.74 11.98 -7.19
C GLN A 213 2.68 11.18 -7.98
N GLY A 214 2.15 10.13 -7.36
CA GLY A 214 1.15 9.26 -7.97
C GLY A 214 1.70 8.14 -8.85
N GLN A 215 3.02 8.07 -9.06
CA GLN A 215 3.67 6.94 -9.70
C GLN A 215 3.99 5.84 -8.70
N SER A 216 3.94 4.58 -9.12
CA SER A 216 4.30 3.45 -8.29
C SER A 216 5.80 3.40 -8.05
N ASN A 217 6.19 3.09 -6.81
CA ASN A 217 7.58 2.99 -6.38
C ASN A 217 7.83 1.65 -5.69
N PHE A 218 8.58 0.78 -6.35
CA PHE A 218 8.92 -0.54 -5.83
C PHE A 218 10.29 -0.58 -5.12
N VAL A 219 10.93 0.57 -4.97
CA VAL A 219 12.13 0.78 -4.15
C VAL A 219 11.70 1.41 -2.83
N ASN A 220 11.23 0.59 -1.91
CA ASN A 220 10.67 1.00 -0.63
C ASN A 220 11.06 0.00 0.47
N PRO A 221 10.96 0.35 1.77
CA PRO A 221 11.42 -0.49 2.86
C PRO A 221 10.55 -1.73 3.12
N GLY A 222 9.34 -1.81 2.56
CA GLY A 222 8.37 -2.83 2.96
C GLY A 222 7.97 -2.73 4.43
N ILE A 223 6.98 -3.53 4.84
CA ILE A 223 6.47 -3.49 6.22
C ILE A 223 6.02 -4.87 6.69
N LEU A 224 6.22 -5.15 7.96
CA LEU A 224 5.66 -6.26 8.69
C LEU A 224 4.76 -5.72 9.80
N LEU A 225 3.57 -6.30 9.97
CA LEU A 225 2.65 -6.00 11.07
C LEU A 225 2.18 -7.32 11.67
N LEU A 226 2.19 -7.40 12.99
CA LEU A 226 1.53 -8.44 13.75
C LEU A 226 0.68 -7.78 14.83
N GLY A 227 -0.59 -8.15 14.92
CA GLY A 227 -1.50 -7.50 15.84
C GLY A 227 -2.52 -8.44 16.46
N VAL A 228 -3.06 -7.98 17.56
CA VAL A 228 -4.22 -8.57 18.23
C VAL A 228 -5.26 -7.48 18.43
N GLY A 229 -6.52 -7.85 18.35
CA GLY A 229 -7.63 -6.93 18.56
C GLY A 229 -8.84 -7.63 19.15
N GLY A 230 -9.80 -6.84 19.57
CA GLY A 230 -11.07 -7.36 20.03
C GLY A 230 -12.17 -6.31 19.93
N ASP A 231 -13.37 -6.80 19.76
CA ASP A 231 -14.60 -6.03 19.80
C ASP A 231 -15.48 -6.59 20.91
N ALA A 232 -16.14 -5.73 21.66
CA ALA A 232 -17.07 -6.11 22.70
C ALA A 232 -18.38 -5.31 22.59
N ASP A 233 -19.49 -5.99 22.45
CA ASP A 233 -20.83 -5.39 22.49
C ASP A 233 -21.28 -5.28 23.95
N LEU A 234 -20.92 -4.17 24.61
CA LEU A 234 -21.14 -3.95 26.04
C LEU A 234 -22.62 -3.68 26.35
N LEU A 235 -23.30 -2.98 25.46
CA LEU A 235 -24.74 -2.68 25.50
C LEU A 235 -25.25 -2.76 24.05
N PRO A 236 -26.59 -2.85 23.84
CA PRO A 236 -27.15 -2.84 22.48
C PRO A 236 -26.72 -1.63 21.62
N GLU A 237 -26.46 -0.50 22.26
CA GLU A 237 -26.05 0.76 21.62
C GLU A 237 -24.57 1.09 21.82
N LEU A 238 -23.80 0.23 22.52
CA LEU A 238 -22.39 0.50 22.86
C LEU A 238 -21.51 -0.66 22.47
N ARG A 239 -20.70 -0.45 21.45
CA ARG A 239 -19.62 -1.35 21.06
C ARG A 239 -18.28 -0.70 21.34
N MET A 240 -17.36 -1.46 21.88
CA MET A 240 -15.98 -1.06 22.09
C MET A 240 -15.06 -1.91 21.21
N SER A 241 -14.09 -1.27 20.57
CA SER A 241 -13.05 -1.94 19.80
C SER A 241 -11.68 -1.52 20.31
N ALA A 242 -10.75 -2.47 20.40
CA ALA A 242 -9.36 -2.20 20.76
C ALA A 242 -8.41 -3.03 19.91
N ASN A 243 -7.25 -2.44 19.55
CA ASN A 243 -6.22 -3.10 18.76
C ASN A 243 -4.84 -2.73 19.28
N VAL A 244 -3.94 -3.71 19.27
CA VAL A 244 -2.52 -3.53 19.54
C VAL A 244 -1.75 -4.20 18.41
N SER A 245 -0.93 -3.44 17.70
CA SER A 245 -0.16 -3.92 16.56
C SER A 245 1.31 -3.56 16.73
N TRP A 246 2.18 -4.52 16.51
CA TRP A 246 3.61 -4.34 16.38
C TRP A 246 3.97 -4.17 14.91
N LEU A 247 4.77 -3.13 14.61
CA LEU A 247 5.16 -2.77 13.26
C LEU A 247 6.69 -2.73 13.12
N ARG A 248 7.15 -3.20 11.97
CA ARG A 248 8.56 -3.25 11.62
C ARG A 248 8.75 -3.08 10.11
N PHE A 249 9.78 -2.34 9.70
CA PHE A 249 10.24 -2.36 8.30
C PHE A 249 10.86 -3.72 7.96
N GLN A 250 10.70 -4.17 6.72
CA GLN A 250 11.36 -5.37 6.25
C GLN A 250 12.85 -5.10 5.99
N ASP A 251 13.16 -3.98 5.34
CA ASP A 251 14.52 -3.51 5.14
C ASP A 251 14.59 -1.98 5.22
N THR A 252 15.67 -1.43 5.75
CA THR A 252 15.83 0.02 5.95
C THR A 252 16.94 0.63 5.11
N THR A 253 17.56 -0.14 4.21
CA THR A 253 18.63 0.33 3.33
C THR A 253 18.17 1.52 2.49
N VAL A 254 16.98 1.44 1.90
CA VAL A 254 16.37 2.54 1.13
C VAL A 254 16.25 3.82 1.95
N LEU A 255 15.83 3.70 3.23
CA LEU A 255 15.71 4.86 4.12
C LEU A 255 17.07 5.50 4.42
N GLY A 256 18.10 4.68 4.59
CA GLY A 256 19.48 5.15 4.77
C GLY A 256 19.96 5.94 3.55
N VAL A 257 19.76 5.40 2.35
CA VAL A 257 20.12 6.07 1.09
C VAL A 257 19.39 7.40 0.93
N LEU A 258 18.06 7.41 1.10
CA LEU A 258 17.24 8.60 0.97
C LEU A 258 17.62 9.71 1.99
N ARG A 259 18.15 9.34 3.13
CA ARG A 259 18.59 10.26 4.19
C ARG A 259 20.08 10.56 4.17
N ASN A 260 20.84 9.91 3.29
CA ASN A 260 22.30 9.98 3.25
C ASN A 260 22.92 9.69 4.64
N GLN A 261 22.47 8.61 5.26
CA GLN A 261 22.91 8.15 6.57
C GLN A 261 22.97 6.63 6.64
N ALA A 262 23.52 6.07 7.70
CA ALA A 262 23.41 4.64 7.96
C ALA A 262 21.92 4.22 8.04
N PRO A 263 21.56 3.02 7.52
CA PRO A 263 20.19 2.55 7.63
C PRO A 263 19.69 2.59 9.09
N PRO A 264 18.50 3.16 9.36
CA PRO A 264 17.96 3.16 10.70
C PRO A 264 17.55 1.73 11.12
N ASP A 265 17.24 1.56 12.41
CA ASP A 265 16.68 0.30 12.90
C ASP A 265 15.39 -0.06 12.14
N ARG A 266 15.16 -1.35 12.00
CA ARG A 266 13.93 -1.86 11.36
C ARG A 266 12.71 -1.72 12.25
N GLU A 267 12.87 -1.58 13.56
CA GLU A 267 11.76 -1.45 14.50
C GLU A 267 11.04 -0.11 14.31
N ILE A 268 9.72 -0.16 14.06
CA ILE A 268 8.86 1.01 14.01
C ILE A 268 8.25 1.25 15.40
N GLY A 269 7.76 0.17 16.04
CA GLY A 269 7.18 0.20 17.38
C GLY A 269 5.76 -0.37 17.44
N TRP A 270 5.01 0.12 18.41
CA TRP A 270 3.67 -0.37 18.72
C TRP A 270 2.62 0.70 18.39
N ASP A 271 1.54 0.27 17.74
CA ASP A 271 0.32 1.05 17.55
C ASP A 271 -0.78 0.50 18.45
N VAL A 272 -1.35 1.36 19.27
CA VAL A 272 -2.45 1.01 20.19
C VAL A 272 -3.61 1.94 19.87
N SER A 273 -4.75 1.35 19.55
CA SER A 273 -5.96 2.11 19.22
C SER A 273 -7.19 1.53 19.93
N ALA A 274 -8.13 2.41 20.27
CA ALA A 274 -9.42 2.04 20.84
C ALA A 274 -10.51 3.01 20.36
N SER A 275 -11.73 2.54 20.24
CA SER A 275 -12.91 3.32 19.85
C SER A 275 -14.15 2.82 20.57
#